data_c820c5cad24f338e33d5d91bd21ac4d8
#
_entry.id   c820c5cad24f338e33d5d91bd21ac4d8
#
_cell.length_a   1.000
_cell.length_b   1.000
_cell.length_c   1.000
_cell.angle_alpha   90.00
_cell.angle_beta   90.00
_cell.angle_gamma   90.00
#
_symmetry.space_group_name_H-M   'P 1'
#
loop_
_entity.id
_entity.type
_entity.pdbx_description
1 polymer ?
#
loop_
_entity_poly.entity_id
_entity_poly.type
_entity_poly.pdbx_seq_one_letter_code
_entity_poly.pdbx_strand_id
1 'polypeptide(L)'
;RGLFKFKERDAIPIEEVESVNEIMKRFHTGAMSLGSISGEAHETLAVALNRVGGKSNTGEGGEDPTRFKPEKNGDLKRSAIKQVASGRFGVTSEYLVNADDIQIKMAQGAKPGEGGQLPGHKVYPSIAKVRGSTPGVGLISPPPHHDIYSIEDLAQLIHLSLIHISEPTRQLQ
;
A
#
# COMPACT_ATOMS: atom_id res chain seq x y z
N ARG A 1 -24.23 9.86 9.06
CA ARG A 1 -23.82 10.64 10.26
C ARG A 1 -25.05 11.27 10.96
N GLY A 2 -26.01 11.87 10.23
CA GLY A 2 -27.18 12.54 10.81
C GLY A 2 -28.12 11.67 11.68
N LEU A 3 -27.93 10.34 11.64
CA LEU A 3 -28.69 9.42 12.49
C LEU A 3 -28.07 9.16 13.86
N PHE A 4 -26.79 9.58 14.06
CA PHE A 4 -26.11 9.42 15.33
C PHE A 4 -26.56 10.51 16.31
N LYS A 5 -26.89 10.10 17.52
CA LYS A 5 -27.15 10.99 18.66
C LYS A 5 -26.00 10.82 19.64
N PHE A 6 -25.34 11.91 19.98
CA PHE A 6 -24.29 11.88 21.01
C PHE A 6 -24.99 11.81 22.38
N LYS A 7 -24.43 10.97 23.26
CA LYS A 7 -24.86 10.95 24.65
C LYS A 7 -24.36 12.23 25.32
N GLU A 8 -25.27 12.93 25.97
CA GLU A 8 -24.93 14.12 26.75
C GLU A 8 -23.99 13.74 27.89
N ARG A 9 -22.90 14.49 28.04
CA ARG A 9 -21.91 14.34 29.09
C ARG A 9 -21.37 15.71 29.44
N ASP A 10 -20.77 15.83 30.62
CA ASP A 10 -20.04 17.05 31.00
C ASP A 10 -18.87 17.26 30.05
N ALA A 11 -18.62 18.52 29.70
CA ALA A 11 -17.48 18.88 28.86
C ALA A 11 -16.18 18.64 29.61
N ILE A 12 -15.19 18.08 28.93
CA ILE A 12 -13.83 17.96 29.44
C ILE A 12 -12.97 19.12 28.93
N PRO A 13 -11.92 19.54 29.64
CA PRO A 13 -10.98 20.54 29.16
C PRO A 13 -10.37 20.13 27.81
N ILE A 14 -10.13 21.10 26.93
CA ILE A 14 -9.62 20.83 25.58
C ILE A 14 -8.22 20.17 25.63
N GLU A 15 -7.46 20.44 26.68
CA GLU A 15 -6.12 19.89 26.92
C GLU A 15 -6.15 18.38 27.20
N GLU A 16 -7.29 17.86 27.66
CA GLU A 16 -7.52 16.43 27.89
C GLU A 16 -8.06 15.72 26.65
N VAL A 17 -8.41 16.46 25.60
CA VAL A 17 -8.90 15.91 24.34
C VAL A 17 -7.71 15.53 23.47
N GLU A 18 -7.74 14.32 22.92
CA GLU A 18 -6.70 13.87 21.98
C GLU A 18 -6.58 14.82 20.79
N SER A 19 -5.36 15.24 20.47
CA SER A 19 -5.10 16.17 19.37
C SER A 19 -5.46 15.57 17.99
N VAL A 20 -5.85 16.42 17.05
CA VAL A 20 -6.13 16.00 15.66
C VAL A 20 -4.92 15.27 15.06
N ASN A 21 -3.69 15.74 15.34
CA ASN A 21 -2.47 15.14 14.83
C ASN A 21 -2.28 13.69 15.34
N GLU A 22 -2.59 13.42 16.60
CA GLU A 22 -2.53 12.05 17.13
C GLU A 22 -3.63 11.17 16.55
N ILE A 23 -4.84 11.73 16.37
CA ILE A 23 -5.94 11.02 15.72
C ILE A 23 -5.57 10.65 14.28
N MET A 24 -4.97 11.59 13.51
CA MET A 24 -4.62 11.37 12.10
C MET A 24 -3.59 10.27 11.88
N LYS A 25 -2.71 10.00 12.83
CA LYS A 25 -1.75 8.88 12.76
C LYS A 25 -2.40 7.51 12.62
N ARG A 26 -3.65 7.37 13.00
CA ARG A 26 -4.44 6.13 12.91
C ARG A 26 -5.25 6.00 11.62
N PHE A 27 -5.22 7.03 10.76
CA PHE A 27 -5.95 7.02 9.49
C PHE A 27 -5.06 6.60 8.33
N HIS A 28 -5.63 5.80 7.44
CA HIS A 28 -4.99 5.40 6.19
C HIS A 28 -5.99 5.35 5.04
N THR A 29 -5.50 5.41 3.82
CA THR A 29 -6.33 5.19 2.63
C THR A 29 -6.64 3.70 2.47
N GLY A 30 -7.70 3.41 1.73
CA GLY A 30 -7.85 2.08 1.12
C GLY A 30 -6.68 1.77 0.18
N ALA A 31 -6.46 0.49 -0.07
CA ALA A 31 -5.47 0.02 -1.02
C ALA A 31 -5.98 0.25 -2.46
N MET A 32 -5.44 1.26 -3.13
CA MET A 32 -5.79 1.61 -4.51
C MET A 32 -4.53 1.55 -5.36
N SER A 33 -4.48 0.60 -6.30
CA SER A 33 -3.28 0.35 -7.09
C SER A 33 -3.10 1.35 -8.23
N LEU A 34 -1.83 1.65 -8.53
CA LEU A 34 -1.44 2.38 -9.72
C LEU A 34 -1.91 1.62 -10.97
N GLY A 35 -2.69 2.29 -11.82
CA GLY A 35 -3.36 1.70 -12.98
C GLY A 35 -4.85 1.45 -12.78
N SER A 36 -5.35 1.24 -11.56
CA SER A 36 -6.77 1.37 -11.24
C SER A 36 -7.16 2.84 -11.02
N ILE A 37 -6.26 3.62 -10.44
CA ILE A 37 -6.33 5.08 -10.40
C ILE A 37 -5.13 5.66 -11.16
N SER A 38 -5.19 6.95 -11.52
CA SER A 38 -4.09 7.63 -12.19
C SER A 38 -2.88 7.81 -11.27
N GLY A 39 -1.70 8.01 -11.87
CA GLY A 39 -0.48 8.32 -11.11
C GLY A 39 -0.62 9.59 -10.26
N GLU A 40 -1.26 10.62 -10.83
CA GLU A 40 -1.53 11.88 -10.12
C GLU A 40 -2.40 11.69 -8.88
N ALA A 41 -3.48 10.91 -8.99
CA ALA A 41 -4.36 10.62 -7.86
C ALA A 41 -3.61 9.81 -6.79
N HIS A 42 -2.81 8.83 -7.22
CA HIS A 42 -2.01 7.99 -6.32
C HIS A 42 -0.96 8.81 -5.56
N GLU A 43 -0.27 9.73 -6.23
CA GLU A 43 0.70 10.62 -5.61
C GLU A 43 0.04 11.66 -4.68
N THR A 44 -1.08 12.25 -5.12
CA THR A 44 -1.84 13.24 -4.33
C THR A 44 -2.29 12.65 -3.00
N LEU A 45 -2.80 11.43 -3.01
CA LEU A 45 -3.18 10.73 -1.78
C LEU A 45 -1.98 10.52 -0.85
N ALA A 46 -0.83 10.13 -1.40
CA ALA A 46 0.37 9.95 -0.61
C ALA A 46 0.83 11.26 0.03
N VAL A 47 0.94 12.34 -0.74
CA VAL A 47 1.32 13.66 -0.23
C VAL A 47 0.34 14.14 0.84
N ALA A 48 -0.96 14.03 0.58
CA ALA A 48 -1.99 14.49 1.53
C ALA A 48 -1.88 13.78 2.87
N LEU A 49 -1.77 12.44 2.86
CA LEU A 49 -1.65 11.66 4.10
C LEU A 49 -0.32 11.91 4.81
N ASN A 50 0.79 11.97 4.07
CA ASN A 50 2.10 12.26 4.66
C ASN A 50 2.12 13.64 5.38
N ARG A 51 1.47 14.66 4.80
CA ARG A 51 1.39 16.00 5.41
C ARG A 51 0.63 16.01 6.75
N VAL A 52 -0.37 15.18 6.90
CA VAL A 52 -1.20 15.13 8.12
C VAL A 52 -0.80 14.02 9.09
N GLY A 53 0.27 13.28 8.78
CA GLY A 53 0.75 12.17 9.62
C GLY A 53 -0.06 10.88 9.48
N GLY A 54 -0.98 10.80 8.52
CA GLY A 54 -1.68 9.57 8.14
C GLY A 54 -0.85 8.72 7.18
N LYS A 55 -1.40 7.59 6.72
CA LYS A 55 -0.69 6.64 5.85
C LYS A 55 -1.47 6.36 4.57
N SER A 56 -0.85 6.52 3.41
CA SER A 56 -1.41 6.05 2.14
C SER A 56 -0.94 4.64 1.82
N ASN A 57 -1.73 3.92 1.05
CA ASN A 57 -1.46 2.53 0.66
C ASN A 57 -1.27 2.43 -0.85
N THR A 58 -0.20 1.76 -1.29
CA THR A 58 0.11 1.60 -2.71
C THR A 58 -0.91 0.76 -3.48
N GLY A 59 -1.66 -0.11 -2.79
CA GLY A 59 -2.32 -1.21 -3.47
C GLY A 59 -1.31 -2.21 -4.07
N GLU A 60 -1.78 -3.16 -4.87
CA GLU A 60 -1.00 -4.28 -5.40
C GLU A 60 -0.17 -3.97 -6.66
N GLY A 61 -0.13 -2.72 -7.09
CA GLY A 61 0.49 -2.31 -8.37
C GLY A 61 1.93 -1.86 -8.29
N GLY A 62 2.55 -1.85 -7.13
CA GLY A 62 3.87 -1.26 -6.93
C GLY A 62 3.85 0.26 -6.86
N GLU A 63 5.02 0.86 -6.86
CA GLU A 63 5.21 2.31 -6.79
C GLU A 63 6.49 2.69 -7.53
N ASP A 64 6.47 3.80 -8.27
CA ASP A 64 7.66 4.27 -8.98
C ASP A 64 8.74 4.71 -7.98
N PRO A 65 9.99 4.21 -8.08
CA PRO A 65 11.07 4.55 -7.17
C PRO A 65 11.40 6.05 -7.11
N THR A 66 11.09 6.82 -8.15
CA THR A 66 11.28 8.27 -8.13
C THR A 66 10.51 8.97 -7.02
N ARG A 67 9.45 8.34 -6.51
CA ARG A 67 8.60 8.85 -5.43
C ARG A 67 9.20 8.67 -4.03
N PHE A 68 10.28 7.88 -3.90
CA PHE A 68 10.88 7.59 -2.59
C PHE A 68 11.74 8.73 -2.06
N LYS A 69 12.06 9.70 -2.90
CA LYS A 69 12.81 10.89 -2.51
C LYS A 69 11.88 12.08 -2.28
N PRO A 70 12.13 12.89 -1.24
CA PRO A 70 11.37 14.11 -1.04
C PRO A 70 11.54 15.08 -2.22
N GLU A 71 10.46 15.79 -2.54
CA GLU A 71 10.44 16.89 -3.50
C GLU A 71 11.18 18.12 -2.93
N LYS A 72 11.50 19.09 -3.79
CA LYS A 72 12.18 20.33 -3.36
C LYS A 72 11.44 21.13 -2.29
N ASN A 73 10.12 21.03 -2.26
CA ASN A 73 9.25 21.67 -1.27
C ASN A 73 9.08 20.85 0.02
N GLY A 74 9.77 19.73 0.15
CA GLY A 74 9.70 18.84 1.30
C GLY A 74 8.57 17.80 1.25
N ASP A 75 7.73 17.82 0.24
CA ASP A 75 6.67 16.82 0.07
C ASP A 75 7.25 15.43 -0.24
N LEU A 76 6.66 14.42 0.34
CA LEU A 76 7.00 13.04 0.07
C LEU A 76 5.84 12.36 -0.65
N LYS A 77 6.08 11.90 -1.88
CA LYS A 77 5.10 11.21 -2.71
C LYS A 77 5.01 9.71 -2.43
N ARG A 78 5.89 9.20 -1.61
CA ARG A 78 5.96 7.79 -1.19
C ARG A 78 4.74 7.42 -0.35
N SER A 79 4.08 6.33 -0.70
CA SER A 79 3.06 5.75 0.17
C SER A 79 3.71 5.02 1.34
N ALA A 80 3.20 5.25 2.55
CA ALA A 80 3.73 4.67 3.77
C ALA A 80 3.46 3.17 3.87
N ILE A 81 2.28 2.73 3.42
CA ILE A 81 1.90 1.32 3.41
C ILE A 81 2.16 0.74 2.03
N LYS A 82 2.95 -0.33 1.96
CA LYS A 82 3.21 -1.05 0.72
C LYS A 82 2.53 -2.40 0.74
N GLN A 83 1.65 -2.62 -0.23
CA GLN A 83 0.91 -3.86 -0.34
C GLN A 83 1.69 -4.90 -1.15
N VAL A 84 1.67 -6.14 -0.67
CA VAL A 84 2.20 -7.32 -1.35
C VAL A 84 1.05 -8.29 -1.58
N ALA A 85 0.68 -8.51 -2.85
CA ALA A 85 -0.31 -9.47 -3.27
C ALA A 85 0.34 -10.74 -3.83
N SER A 86 -0.44 -11.77 -4.08
CA SER A 86 0.06 -13.03 -4.66
C SER A 86 0.74 -12.85 -6.02
N GLY A 87 0.30 -11.91 -6.84
CA GLY A 87 0.95 -11.56 -8.11
C GLY A 87 2.29 -10.84 -7.98
N ARG A 88 2.55 -10.23 -6.84
CA ARG A 88 3.80 -9.52 -6.49
C ARG A 88 4.27 -8.49 -7.53
N PHE A 89 3.33 -7.87 -8.26
CA PHE A 89 3.64 -6.87 -9.27
C PHE A 89 4.31 -5.64 -8.65
N GLY A 90 5.49 -5.29 -9.17
CA GLY A 90 6.26 -4.14 -8.70
C GLY A 90 6.87 -4.31 -7.31
N VAL A 91 6.86 -5.51 -6.74
CA VAL A 91 7.50 -5.81 -5.46
C VAL A 91 8.99 -6.05 -5.69
N THR A 92 9.80 -5.11 -5.22
CA THR A 92 11.27 -5.18 -5.23
C THR A 92 11.80 -4.95 -3.82
N SER A 93 13.07 -5.26 -3.58
CA SER A 93 13.71 -4.94 -2.30
C SER A 93 13.67 -3.43 -2.02
N GLU A 94 13.90 -2.60 -3.03
CA GLU A 94 13.81 -1.14 -2.91
C GLU A 94 12.39 -0.69 -2.52
N TYR A 95 11.35 -1.29 -3.12
CA TYR A 95 9.97 -1.05 -2.74
C TYR A 95 9.71 -1.39 -1.27
N LEU A 96 10.16 -2.55 -0.82
CA LEU A 96 9.91 -3.03 0.55
C LEU A 96 10.65 -2.20 1.61
N VAL A 97 11.92 -1.85 1.39
CA VAL A 97 12.70 -1.04 2.37
C VAL A 97 12.21 0.39 2.50
N ASN A 98 11.44 0.88 1.54
CA ASN A 98 10.80 2.19 1.59
C ASN A 98 9.38 2.14 2.17
N ALA A 99 8.97 1.05 2.80
CA ALA A 99 7.71 0.92 3.52
C ALA A 99 7.88 1.33 4.99
N ASP A 100 6.86 2.00 5.54
CA ASP A 100 6.69 2.11 6.99
C ASP A 100 5.93 0.88 7.51
N ASP A 101 4.96 0.41 6.70
CA ASP A 101 4.22 -0.83 6.96
C ASP A 101 4.12 -1.65 5.67
N ILE A 102 4.17 -2.97 5.82
CA ILE A 102 3.88 -3.91 4.75
C ILE A 102 2.51 -4.51 4.98
N GLN A 103 1.67 -4.48 3.95
CA GLN A 103 0.36 -5.11 3.98
C GLN A 103 0.34 -6.33 3.06
N ILE A 104 0.15 -7.51 3.64
CA ILE A 104 -0.03 -8.74 2.87
C ILE A 104 -1.49 -8.85 2.43
N LYS A 105 -1.74 -8.90 1.12
CA LYS A 105 -3.07 -9.10 0.55
C LYS A 105 -3.34 -10.59 0.41
N MET A 106 -4.18 -11.13 1.30
CA MET A 106 -4.54 -12.54 1.33
C MET A 106 -5.60 -12.92 0.30
N ALA A 107 -6.58 -12.03 0.07
CA ALA A 107 -7.71 -12.30 -0.80
C ALA A 107 -8.38 -11.00 -1.25
N GLN A 108 -9.28 -11.13 -2.23
CA GLN A 108 -10.17 -10.05 -2.64
C GLN A 108 -11.62 -10.53 -2.53
N GLY A 109 -12.40 -9.90 -1.63
CA GLY A 109 -13.74 -10.37 -1.27
C GLY A 109 -14.75 -10.38 -2.42
N ALA A 110 -14.63 -9.45 -3.38
CA ALA A 110 -15.52 -9.39 -4.54
C ALA A 110 -15.23 -10.46 -5.61
N LYS A 111 -14.09 -11.13 -5.57
CA LYS A 111 -13.63 -12.08 -6.60
C LYS A 111 -12.92 -13.29 -6.00
N PRO A 112 -13.57 -14.03 -5.09
CA PRO A 112 -12.98 -15.22 -4.52
C PRO A 112 -12.74 -16.25 -5.66
N GLY A 113 -11.53 -16.80 -5.73
CA GLY A 113 -11.13 -17.75 -6.75
C GLY A 113 -10.71 -17.18 -8.11
N GLU A 114 -10.98 -15.89 -8.40
CA GLU A 114 -10.60 -15.25 -9.67
C GLU A 114 -9.31 -14.42 -9.57
N GLY A 115 -9.05 -13.83 -8.38
CA GLY A 115 -7.95 -12.91 -8.17
C GLY A 115 -8.19 -11.49 -8.73
N GLY A 116 -7.18 -10.64 -8.61
CA GLY A 116 -7.19 -9.27 -9.15
C GLY A 116 -6.86 -9.25 -10.63
N GLN A 117 -7.43 -8.30 -11.37
CA GLN A 117 -7.18 -8.15 -12.82
C GLN A 117 -6.96 -6.68 -13.18
N LEU A 118 -5.98 -6.42 -14.05
CA LEU A 118 -5.83 -5.17 -14.78
C LEU A 118 -5.88 -5.47 -16.28
N PRO A 119 -6.92 -5.01 -17.00
CA PRO A 119 -7.04 -5.25 -18.44
C PRO A 119 -5.90 -4.62 -19.23
N GLY A 120 -5.49 -5.25 -20.33
CA GLY A 120 -4.34 -4.82 -21.13
C GLY A 120 -4.40 -3.35 -21.60
N HIS A 121 -5.59 -2.85 -21.94
CA HIS A 121 -5.77 -1.44 -22.37
C HIS A 121 -5.46 -0.42 -21.26
N LYS A 122 -5.38 -0.84 -19.98
CA LYS A 122 -4.96 0.00 -18.85
C LYS A 122 -3.48 -0.17 -18.51
N VAL A 123 -2.79 -1.14 -19.12
CA VAL A 123 -1.37 -1.39 -18.87
C VAL A 123 -0.54 -0.50 -19.81
N TYR A 124 -0.51 0.79 -19.51
CA TYR A 124 0.33 1.77 -20.21
C TYR A 124 1.81 1.48 -19.96
N PRO A 125 2.74 2.01 -20.79
CA PRO A 125 4.18 1.82 -20.61
C PRO A 125 4.69 2.16 -19.20
N SER A 126 4.20 3.25 -18.61
CA SER A 126 4.54 3.64 -17.24
C SER A 126 4.08 2.63 -16.19
N ILE A 127 2.87 2.09 -16.35
CA ILE A 127 2.31 1.07 -15.46
C ILE A 127 3.08 -0.24 -15.62
N ALA A 128 3.33 -0.66 -16.86
CA ALA A 128 4.09 -1.86 -17.16
C ALA A 128 5.50 -1.83 -16.56
N LYS A 129 6.18 -0.68 -16.65
CA LYS A 129 7.49 -0.47 -16.05
C LYS A 129 7.47 -0.71 -14.54
N VAL A 130 6.54 -0.08 -13.83
CA VAL A 130 6.43 -0.21 -12.36
C VAL A 130 6.06 -1.64 -11.95
N ARG A 131 5.21 -2.31 -12.72
CA ARG A 131 4.77 -3.68 -12.43
C ARG A 131 5.71 -4.78 -12.91
N GLY A 132 6.79 -4.43 -13.61
CA GLY A 132 7.70 -5.42 -14.22
C GLY A 132 7.02 -6.27 -15.30
N SER A 133 6.19 -5.65 -16.15
CA SER A 133 5.33 -6.33 -17.13
C SER A 133 5.45 -5.72 -18.53
N THR A 134 4.71 -6.28 -19.49
CA THR A 134 4.69 -5.80 -20.87
C THR A 134 3.49 -4.88 -21.11
N PRO A 135 3.68 -3.69 -21.73
CA PRO A 135 2.58 -2.81 -22.07
C PRO A 135 1.52 -3.50 -22.94
N GLY A 136 0.25 -3.20 -22.69
CA GLY A 136 -0.87 -3.74 -23.45
C GLY A 136 -1.26 -5.18 -23.11
N VAL A 137 -0.49 -5.87 -22.28
CA VAL A 137 -0.80 -7.23 -21.83
C VAL A 137 -1.55 -7.16 -20.50
N GLY A 138 -2.70 -7.86 -20.41
CA GLY A 138 -3.49 -7.93 -19.17
C GLY A 138 -2.72 -8.61 -18.04
N LEU A 139 -2.92 -8.13 -16.83
CA LEU A 139 -2.29 -8.65 -15.62
C LEU A 139 -3.32 -9.30 -14.73
N ILE A 140 -3.00 -10.48 -14.21
CA ILE A 140 -3.82 -11.21 -13.26
C ILE A 140 -2.98 -11.48 -12.01
N SER A 141 -3.49 -11.06 -10.85
CA SER A 141 -2.96 -11.47 -9.56
C SER A 141 -3.73 -12.71 -9.13
N PRO A 142 -3.09 -13.89 -9.08
CA PRO A 142 -3.79 -15.13 -8.78
C PRO A 142 -4.35 -15.12 -7.36
N PRO A 143 -5.38 -15.93 -7.08
CA PRO A 143 -5.87 -16.10 -5.72
C PRO A 143 -4.76 -16.59 -4.77
N PRO A 144 -4.76 -16.16 -3.50
CA PRO A 144 -3.73 -16.55 -2.54
C PRO A 144 -3.59 -18.06 -2.33
N HIS A 145 -4.69 -18.81 -2.50
CA HIS A 145 -4.66 -20.26 -2.34
C HIS A 145 -3.78 -21.00 -3.35
N HIS A 146 -3.29 -20.32 -4.38
CA HIS A 146 -2.24 -20.86 -5.27
C HIS A 146 -0.84 -20.73 -4.69
N ASP A 147 -0.65 -19.84 -3.71
CA ASP A 147 0.65 -19.53 -3.09
C ASP A 147 0.66 -19.76 -1.58
N ILE A 148 -0.48 -19.59 -0.92
CA ILE A 148 -0.64 -19.62 0.54
C ILE A 148 -1.75 -20.58 0.89
N TYR A 149 -1.39 -21.79 1.31
CA TYR A 149 -2.32 -22.86 1.67
C TYR A 149 -2.48 -23.05 3.17
N SER A 150 -1.53 -22.54 3.95
CA SER A 150 -1.44 -22.77 5.38
C SER A 150 -0.99 -21.54 6.13
N ILE A 151 -1.08 -21.59 7.46
CA ILE A 151 -0.53 -20.57 8.36
C ILE A 151 1.01 -20.51 8.20
N GLU A 152 1.64 -21.65 7.96
CA GLU A 152 3.08 -21.78 7.74
C GLU A 152 3.52 -21.07 6.46
N ASP A 153 2.76 -21.21 5.36
CA ASP A 153 3.03 -20.50 4.10
C ASP A 153 2.94 -18.98 4.30
N LEU A 154 1.93 -18.53 5.05
CA LEU A 154 1.80 -17.12 5.41
C LEU A 154 2.98 -16.66 6.27
N ALA A 155 3.39 -17.44 7.25
CA ALA A 155 4.54 -17.14 8.09
C ALA A 155 5.84 -17.02 7.26
N GLN A 156 6.04 -17.90 6.29
CA GLN A 156 7.18 -17.82 5.36
C GLN A 156 7.15 -16.52 4.53
N LEU A 157 5.99 -16.14 3.98
CA LEU A 157 5.86 -14.91 3.21
C LEU A 157 6.17 -13.68 4.06
N ILE A 158 5.68 -13.64 5.30
CA ILE A 158 5.97 -12.57 6.26
C ILE A 158 7.48 -12.53 6.55
N HIS A 159 8.08 -13.68 6.84
CA HIS A 159 9.51 -13.79 7.12
C HIS A 159 10.36 -13.27 5.94
N LEU A 160 10.08 -13.73 4.73
CA LEU A 160 10.78 -13.30 3.52
C LEU A 160 10.64 -11.78 3.28
N SER A 161 9.48 -11.22 3.53
CA SER A 161 9.26 -9.77 3.42
C SER A 161 10.08 -9.01 4.45
N LEU A 162 10.14 -9.49 5.69
CA LEU A 162 10.85 -8.82 6.78
C LEU A 162 12.37 -8.89 6.64
N ILE A 163 12.95 -9.99 6.15
CA ILE A 163 14.41 -10.08 5.96
C ILE A 163 14.93 -9.10 4.92
N HIS A 164 14.12 -8.73 3.93
CA HIS A 164 14.49 -7.71 2.95
C HIS A 164 14.49 -6.29 3.53
N ILE A 165 13.77 -6.07 4.62
CA ILE A 165 13.68 -4.76 5.30
C ILE A 165 14.71 -4.66 6.42
N SER A 166 14.76 -5.68 7.29
CA SER A 166 15.51 -5.62 8.55
C SER A 166 16.98 -6.00 8.41
N GLU A 167 17.35 -6.77 7.39
CA GLU A 167 18.69 -7.34 7.26
C GLU A 167 19.24 -7.34 5.82
N PRO A 168 19.16 -6.24 5.06
CA PRO A 168 19.61 -6.21 3.67
C PRO A 168 21.14 -6.45 3.53
N THR A 169 21.90 -6.27 4.61
CA THR A 169 23.36 -6.42 4.63
C THR A 169 23.87 -7.81 4.97
N ARG A 170 23.05 -8.68 5.56
CA ARG A 170 23.47 -10.05 5.91
C ARG A 170 23.44 -11.04 4.75
N GLN A 171 22.81 -10.71 3.65
CA GLN A 171 22.78 -11.57 2.45
C GLN A 171 23.98 -11.40 1.53
N LEU A 172 24.92 -10.52 1.84
CA LEU A 172 26.13 -10.25 1.05
C LEU A 172 27.43 -10.77 1.70
N GLN A 173 27.33 -11.68 2.67
CA GLN A 173 28.49 -12.37 3.27
C GLN A 173 28.48 -13.85 2.92
#